data_3c53e722ce6ec32ad29826d4ab2650ab
#
_entry.id   3c53e722ce6ec32ad29826d4ab2650ab
#
_cell.length_a   1.000
_cell.length_b   1.000
_cell.length_c   1.000
_cell.angle_alpha   90.00
_cell.angle_beta   90.00
_cell.angle_gamma   90.00
#
_symmetry.space_group_name_H-M   'P 1'
#
loop_
_entity.id
_entity.type
_entity.pdbx_description
1 polymer ?
#
loop_
_entity_poly.entity_id
_entity_poly.type
_entity_poly.pdbx_seq_one_letter_code
_entity_poly.pdbx_strand_id
1 'polypeptide(L)'
;MNKKNLFKDEYEANNILKNSREEIDKIDYEIIHLISKRTLLAKDIINAKIFLKMDIYDKNREKVIYDKVSKLAIDKNIDKNILINIMNLITKLSKDQQKEILKRKKNGKY
;
A
#
# COMPACT_ATOMS: atom_id res chain seq x y z
N MET A 1 17.56 -27.24 -24.82
CA MET A 1 17.46 -26.86 -23.43
C MET A 1 16.76 -27.94 -22.63
N ASN A 2 17.39 -28.34 -21.61
CA ASN A 2 16.84 -29.35 -20.75
C ASN A 2 15.86 -28.72 -19.78
N LYS A 3 14.60 -28.81 -20.07
CA LYS A 3 13.57 -28.37 -19.15
C LYS A 3 13.25 -29.54 -18.22
N LYS A 4 13.64 -29.42 -16.99
CA LYS A 4 13.16 -30.34 -15.98
C LYS A 4 11.66 -30.14 -15.82
N ASN A 5 10.91 -31.21 -15.95
CA ASN A 5 9.53 -31.21 -15.54
C ASN A 5 9.49 -31.18 -14.01
N LEU A 6 9.11 -30.02 -13.46
CA LEU A 6 8.95 -29.85 -12.02
C LEU A 6 7.72 -30.58 -11.50
N PHE A 7 6.80 -30.94 -12.39
CA PHE A 7 5.54 -31.57 -12.05
C PHE A 7 5.44 -32.92 -12.72
N LYS A 8 4.80 -33.83 -12.04
CA LYS A 8 4.58 -35.21 -12.49
C LYS A 8 3.71 -35.25 -13.75
N ASP A 9 2.63 -34.44 -13.77
CA ASP A 9 1.67 -34.40 -14.86
C ASP A 9 0.90 -33.07 -14.82
N GLU A 10 -0.01 -32.88 -15.79
CA GLU A 10 -0.86 -31.70 -15.87
C GLU A 10 -1.76 -31.54 -14.63
N TYR A 11 -2.23 -32.63 -14.09
CA TYR A 11 -3.10 -32.62 -12.91
C TYR A 11 -2.38 -31.98 -11.72
N GLU A 12 -1.15 -32.38 -11.48
CA GLU A 12 -0.32 -31.82 -10.42
C GLU A 12 -0.06 -30.32 -10.66
N ALA A 13 0.32 -29.96 -11.87
CA ALA A 13 0.59 -28.58 -12.25
C ALA A 13 -0.67 -27.70 -12.08
N ASN A 14 -1.83 -28.21 -12.50
CA ASN A 14 -3.09 -27.48 -12.34
C ASN A 14 -3.47 -27.30 -10.87
N ASN A 15 -3.24 -28.30 -10.04
CA ASN A 15 -3.49 -28.20 -8.60
C ASN A 15 -2.59 -27.17 -7.93
N ILE A 16 -1.31 -27.13 -8.27
CA ILE A 16 -0.37 -26.14 -7.75
C ILE A 16 -0.80 -24.75 -8.15
N LEU A 17 -1.17 -24.57 -9.41
CA LEU A 17 -1.63 -23.27 -9.93
C LEU A 17 -2.88 -22.81 -9.20
N LYS A 18 -3.88 -23.69 -9.05
CA LYS A 18 -5.12 -23.41 -8.33
C LYS A 18 -4.85 -23.03 -6.88
N ASN A 19 -4.08 -23.83 -6.17
CA ASN A 19 -3.79 -23.61 -4.75
C ASN A 19 -3.00 -22.31 -4.55
N SER A 20 -2.03 -22.02 -5.44
CA SER A 20 -1.25 -20.78 -5.37
C SER A 20 -2.12 -19.56 -5.60
N ARG A 21 -3.05 -19.63 -6.56
CA ARG A 21 -3.98 -18.52 -6.82
C ARG A 21 -4.95 -18.29 -5.66
N GLU A 22 -5.41 -19.34 -5.02
CA GLU A 22 -6.24 -19.23 -3.81
C GLU A 22 -5.48 -18.53 -2.69
N GLU A 23 -4.20 -18.87 -2.53
CA GLU A 23 -3.35 -18.23 -1.53
C GLU A 23 -3.11 -16.75 -1.87
N ILE A 24 -2.87 -16.43 -3.13
CA ILE A 24 -2.74 -15.05 -3.60
C ILE A 24 -4.03 -14.26 -3.32
N ASP A 25 -5.19 -14.84 -3.55
CA ASP A 25 -6.47 -14.17 -3.30
C ASP A 25 -6.62 -13.79 -1.82
N LYS A 26 -6.19 -14.64 -0.92
CA LYS A 26 -6.19 -14.35 0.52
C LYS A 26 -5.23 -13.22 0.87
N ILE A 27 -4.03 -13.25 0.29
CA ILE A 27 -3.03 -12.20 0.50
C ILE A 27 -3.54 -10.87 -0.05
N ASP A 28 -4.12 -10.87 -1.24
CA ASP A 28 -4.68 -9.66 -1.85
C ASP A 28 -5.77 -9.05 -0.97
N TYR A 29 -6.63 -9.89 -0.40
CA TYR A 29 -7.65 -9.43 0.55
C TYR A 29 -7.01 -8.72 1.74
N GLU A 30 -5.96 -9.31 2.32
CA GLU A 30 -5.24 -8.70 3.44
C GLU A 30 -4.59 -7.38 3.06
N ILE A 31 -3.97 -7.30 1.88
CA ILE A 31 -3.36 -6.07 1.38
C ILE A 31 -4.41 -4.96 1.29
N ILE A 32 -5.55 -5.26 0.66
CA ILE A 32 -6.64 -4.29 0.49
C ILE A 32 -7.19 -3.85 1.85
N HIS A 33 -7.37 -4.80 2.77
CA HIS A 33 -7.82 -4.51 4.12
C HIS A 33 -6.86 -3.57 4.86
N LEU A 34 -5.55 -3.80 4.74
CA LEU A 34 -4.53 -2.96 5.34
C LEU A 34 -4.47 -1.57 4.71
N ILE A 35 -4.65 -1.48 3.39
CA ILE A 35 -4.74 -0.19 2.70
C ILE A 35 -5.94 0.60 3.24
N SER A 36 -7.08 -0.05 3.41
CA SER A 36 -8.27 0.57 3.99
C SER A 36 -8.01 1.08 5.40
N LYS A 37 -7.44 0.25 6.26
CA LYS A 37 -7.08 0.65 7.64
C LYS A 37 -6.15 1.85 7.66
N ARG A 38 -5.13 1.83 6.83
CA ARG A 38 -4.17 2.93 6.73
C ARG A 38 -4.85 4.22 6.27
N THR A 39 -5.73 4.14 5.29
CA THR A 39 -6.45 5.29 4.75
C THR A 39 -7.39 5.90 5.80
N LEU A 40 -8.02 5.08 6.64
CA LEU A 40 -8.88 5.57 7.73
C LEU A 40 -8.12 6.45 8.75
N LEU A 41 -6.82 6.25 8.91
CA LEU A 41 -6.01 7.10 9.78
C LEU A 41 -5.87 8.54 9.28
N ALA A 42 -6.22 8.80 8.03
CA ALA A 42 -6.17 10.14 7.44
C ALA A 42 -7.01 11.15 8.23
N LYS A 43 -8.11 10.71 8.85
CA LYS A 43 -8.97 11.58 9.67
C LYS A 43 -8.20 12.14 10.87
N ASP A 44 -7.55 11.27 11.63
CA ASP A 44 -6.80 11.71 12.80
C ASP A 44 -5.57 12.53 12.39
N ILE A 45 -4.92 12.14 11.30
CA ILE A 45 -3.76 12.86 10.77
C ILE A 45 -4.13 14.28 10.37
N ILE A 46 -5.20 14.46 9.60
CA ILE A 46 -5.58 15.82 9.17
C ILE A 46 -6.06 16.67 10.34
N ASN A 47 -6.78 16.08 11.29
CA ASN A 47 -7.20 16.80 12.48
C ASN A 47 -5.99 17.32 13.28
N ALA A 48 -4.97 16.48 13.44
CA ALA A 48 -3.73 16.88 14.09
C ALA A 48 -2.99 17.98 13.30
N LYS A 49 -2.91 17.83 11.97
CA LYS A 49 -2.26 18.82 11.11
C LYS A 49 -2.95 20.18 11.17
N ILE A 50 -4.29 20.21 11.21
CA ILE A 50 -5.06 21.45 11.36
C ILE A 50 -4.68 22.14 12.67
N PHE A 51 -4.68 21.40 13.76
CA PHE A 51 -4.32 21.95 15.08
C PHE A 51 -2.88 22.48 15.11
N LEU A 52 -1.95 21.76 14.47
CA LEU A 52 -0.54 22.11 14.40
C LEU A 52 -0.22 23.13 13.29
N LYS A 53 -1.22 23.56 12.52
CA LYS A 53 -1.06 24.47 11.39
C LYS A 53 -0.09 23.93 10.34
N MET A 54 -0.17 22.65 10.08
CA MET A 54 0.64 21.95 9.07
C MET A 54 -0.15 21.77 7.77
N ASP A 55 0.56 21.77 6.65
CA ASP A 55 -0.01 21.44 5.34
C ASP A 55 -0.26 19.94 5.22
N ILE A 56 -1.15 19.57 4.30
CA ILE A 56 -1.40 18.16 3.97
C ILE A 56 -0.10 17.49 3.49
N TYR A 57 0.63 18.17 2.60
CA TYR A 57 1.92 17.69 2.15
C TYR A 57 2.97 17.87 3.25
N ASP A 58 3.53 16.77 3.72
CA ASP A 58 4.58 16.74 4.73
C ASP A 58 5.85 16.18 4.12
N LYS A 59 6.72 17.07 3.68
CA LYS A 59 7.97 16.72 3.00
C LYS A 59 8.87 15.82 3.83
N ASN A 60 8.98 16.09 5.12
CA ASN A 60 9.81 15.31 6.02
C ASN A 60 9.28 13.89 6.17
N ARG A 61 7.97 13.74 6.30
CA ARG A 61 7.33 12.44 6.41
C ARG A 61 7.49 11.63 5.12
N GLU A 62 7.34 12.27 3.96
CA GLU A 62 7.50 11.59 2.67
C GLU A 62 8.93 11.07 2.49
N LYS A 63 9.92 11.83 2.95
CA LYS A 63 11.32 11.36 2.94
C LYS A 63 11.54 10.15 3.85
N VAL A 64 10.96 10.17 5.04
CA VAL A 64 11.03 9.05 5.98
C VAL A 64 10.42 7.78 5.35
N ILE A 65 9.28 7.91 4.71
CA ILE A 65 8.61 6.79 4.03
C ILE A 65 9.50 6.26 2.89
N TYR A 66 10.03 7.16 2.05
CA TYR A 66 10.90 6.78 0.94
C TYR A 66 12.11 6.00 1.43
N ASP A 67 12.79 6.48 2.46
CA ASP A 67 13.98 5.83 3.01
C ASP A 67 13.65 4.45 3.59
N LYS A 68 12.54 4.33 4.31
CA LYS A 68 12.06 3.06 4.85
C LYS A 68 11.73 2.05 3.76
N VAL A 69 10.97 2.48 2.77
CA VAL A 69 10.53 1.63 1.66
C VAL A 69 11.72 1.16 0.85
N SER A 70 12.70 2.04 0.62
CA SER A 70 13.91 1.69 -0.10
C SER A 70 14.70 0.58 0.61
N LYS A 71 14.84 0.68 1.92
CA LYS A 71 15.48 -0.35 2.75
C LYS A 71 14.72 -1.68 2.73
N LEU A 72 13.40 -1.61 2.91
CA LEU A 72 12.56 -2.80 2.92
C LEU A 72 12.57 -3.52 1.58
N ALA A 73 12.60 -2.78 0.48
CA ALA A 73 12.70 -3.35 -0.86
C ALA A 73 13.94 -4.23 -0.98
N ILE A 74 15.08 -3.74 -0.52
CA ILE A 74 16.33 -4.50 -0.53
C ILE A 74 16.21 -5.73 0.36
N ASP A 75 15.75 -5.56 1.60
CA ASP A 75 15.65 -6.65 2.58
C ASP A 75 14.70 -7.77 2.12
N LYS A 76 13.62 -7.40 1.46
CA LYS A 76 12.58 -8.33 1.00
C LYS A 76 12.77 -8.78 -0.45
N ASN A 77 13.83 -8.34 -1.10
CA ASN A 77 14.12 -8.67 -2.49
C ASN A 77 12.96 -8.30 -3.43
N ILE A 78 12.45 -7.11 -3.26
CA ILE A 78 11.40 -6.53 -4.11
C ILE A 78 12.02 -5.41 -4.94
N ASP A 79 11.61 -5.27 -6.20
CA ASP A 79 12.07 -4.16 -7.04
C ASP A 79 11.76 -2.83 -6.34
N LYS A 80 12.81 -2.05 -6.09
CA LYS A 80 12.72 -0.81 -5.34
C LYS A 80 11.81 0.22 -6.00
N ASN A 81 11.95 0.40 -7.32
CA ASN A 81 11.18 1.40 -8.05
C ASN A 81 9.70 1.06 -8.07
N ILE A 82 9.38 -0.22 -8.26
CA ILE A 82 7.99 -0.69 -8.25
C ILE A 82 7.39 -0.51 -6.85
N LEU A 83 8.11 -0.90 -5.79
CA LEU A 83 7.60 -0.77 -4.43
C LEU A 83 7.39 0.69 -4.04
N ILE A 84 8.29 1.58 -4.43
CA ILE A 84 8.13 3.03 -4.21
C ILE A 84 6.87 3.54 -4.92
N ASN A 85 6.64 3.12 -6.17
CA ASN A 85 5.44 3.52 -6.91
C ASN A 85 4.16 3.05 -6.21
N ILE A 86 4.14 1.81 -5.73
CA ILE A 86 3.00 1.28 -4.96
C ILE A 86 2.76 2.13 -3.71
N MET A 87 3.80 2.40 -2.95
CA MET A 87 3.68 3.20 -1.73
C MET A 87 3.27 4.64 -2.00
N ASN A 88 3.73 5.22 -3.11
CA ASN A 88 3.30 6.55 -3.52
C ASN A 88 1.79 6.61 -3.78
N LEU A 89 1.23 5.57 -4.41
CA LEU A 89 -0.22 5.47 -4.62
C LEU A 89 -0.98 5.30 -3.31
N ILE A 90 -0.47 4.49 -2.41
CA ILE A 90 -1.07 4.30 -1.09
C ILE A 90 -1.04 5.61 -0.29
N THR A 91 0.07 6.33 -0.33
CA THR A 91 0.21 7.63 0.30
C THR A 91 -0.76 8.65 -0.30
N LYS A 92 -0.96 8.58 -1.62
CA LYS A 92 -1.93 9.44 -2.32
C LYS A 92 -3.35 9.23 -1.81
N LEU A 93 -3.74 7.99 -1.54
CA LEU A 93 -5.06 7.71 -0.94
C LEU A 93 -5.25 8.48 0.37
N SER A 94 -4.24 8.46 1.23
CA SER A 94 -4.27 9.20 2.49
C SER A 94 -4.38 10.72 2.27
N LYS A 95 -3.55 11.27 1.39
CA LYS A 95 -3.57 12.71 1.08
C LYS A 95 -4.90 13.15 0.48
N ASP A 96 -5.46 12.36 -0.41
CA ASP A 96 -6.75 12.67 -1.02
C ASP A 96 -7.87 12.66 0.03
N GLN A 97 -7.83 11.71 0.95
CA GLN A 97 -8.80 11.66 2.05
C GLN A 97 -8.61 12.85 3.01
N GLN A 98 -7.38 13.24 3.30
CA GLN A 98 -7.09 14.42 4.11
C GLN A 98 -7.66 15.69 3.45
N LYS A 99 -7.48 15.82 2.13
CA LYS A 99 -8.03 16.95 1.36
C LYS A 99 -9.54 17.00 1.45
N GLU A 100 -10.19 15.85 1.31
CA GLU A 100 -11.65 15.76 1.36
C GLU A 100 -12.18 16.15 2.75
N ILE A 101 -11.56 15.67 3.80
CA ILE A 101 -11.94 16.00 5.17
C ILE A 101 -11.73 17.49 5.44
N LEU A 102 -10.58 18.04 5.03
CA LEU A 102 -10.29 19.47 5.19
C LEU A 102 -11.31 20.34 4.46
N LYS A 103 -11.68 19.96 3.25
CA LYS A 103 -12.68 20.66 2.44
C LYS A 103 -14.04 20.69 3.14
N ARG A 104 -14.47 19.55 3.70
CA ARG A 104 -15.72 19.46 4.45
C ARG A 104 -15.71 20.35 5.68
N LYS A 105 -14.63 20.39 6.42
CA LYS A 105 -14.48 21.27 7.59
C LYS A 105 -14.57 22.74 7.21
N LYS A 106 -13.89 23.16 6.14
CA LYS A 106 -13.95 24.53 5.65
C LYS A 106 -15.35 24.91 5.21
N ASN A 107 -16.16 23.98 4.71
CA ASN A 107 -17.53 24.19 4.28
C ASN A 107 -18.54 24.03 5.42
N GLY A 108 -18.09 23.86 6.67
CA GLY A 108 -18.97 23.73 7.82
C GLY A 108 -19.81 22.45 7.82
N LYS A 109 -19.35 21.39 7.19
CA LYS A 109 -20.06 20.10 7.07
C LYS A 109 -19.67 19.08 8.14
N TYR A 110 -19.03 19.51 9.17
CA TYR A 110 -18.66 18.69 10.32
C TYR A 110 -19.32 19.16 11.58
#